data_4817a0c2743f95c6f4704629084c2bf2
#
_entry.id   4817a0c2743f95c6f4704629084c2bf2
#
_cell.length_a   1.000
_cell.length_b   1.000
_cell.length_c   1.000
_cell.angle_alpha   90.00
_cell.angle_beta   90.00
_cell.angle_gamma   90.00
#
_symmetry.space_group_name_H-M   'P 1'
#
loop_
_entity.id
_entity.type
_entity.pdbx_description
1 polymer ?
#
loop_
_entity_poly.entity_id
_entity_poly.type
_entity_poly.pdbx_seq_one_letter_code
_entity_poly.pdbx_strand_id
1 'polypeptide(L)'
;MKSHLALVLLTLFQICLSAGAVQNTVDKFVAVNDVTWTTLGTNENDSMPIGNGDLAANVWTEQNGDIVLLIAKSDAWSENGELLKSGRVRVNLDPNPFTNSAAFTQTLKLGTGDVELRAGSNFARIWVDANNPVVHVQVQTAAPVQVKATSEVWRTKEYTLDSRAIGRTGLGFFEWGGYPDSLTFYPDTILEPKDNRVSSCHFNTHSIYPMVFEKEHLESLLPGYPDPLLHRCFGLSMKGENLAGSDNQTLKSSKASSSQQLDIYALTEKAESPGAWRADLDEKIKKIDGVKTSKARTAHENWWKEFWSRSWISVTGTPDTEKATQGYAMQRFMTACAGRGAQPIKFNETAFTVGHDLPPGTVPTGANHDPDYRAWGACFWNQDTRLIYYPLITAGDYDLLEPWFDMYLEALPLEKDEADIAHYPRLVFHFNRRSLGRLRLLIDAVNRGSVEPN
;
A
#
# COMPACT_ATOMS: atom_id res chain seq x y z
N MET A 1 37.99 -31.64 -26.88
CA MET A 1 36.57 -31.37 -26.81
C MET A 1 35.83 -32.05 -25.64
N LYS A 2 35.98 -33.35 -25.39
CA LYS A 2 35.27 -34.03 -24.30
C LYS A 2 35.69 -33.57 -22.87
N SER A 3 36.95 -33.21 -22.66
CA SER A 3 37.47 -32.71 -21.35
C SER A 3 36.99 -31.27 -21.03
N HIS A 4 36.83 -30.41 -22.03
CA HIS A 4 36.32 -29.06 -21.83
C HIS A 4 34.82 -29.07 -21.53
N LEU A 5 34.05 -29.95 -22.15
CA LEU A 5 32.63 -30.11 -21.85
C LEU A 5 32.36 -30.58 -20.43
N ALA A 6 33.21 -31.55 -19.93
CA ALA A 6 33.11 -32.05 -18.58
C ALA A 6 33.45 -30.97 -17.54
N LEU A 7 34.44 -30.10 -17.82
CA LEU A 7 34.81 -28.98 -16.91
C LEU A 7 33.70 -27.91 -16.86
N VAL A 8 33.13 -27.58 -18.00
CA VAL A 8 31.99 -26.62 -18.07
C VAL A 8 30.77 -27.18 -17.33
N LEU A 9 30.45 -28.45 -17.50
CA LEU A 9 29.35 -29.09 -16.77
C LEU A 9 29.61 -29.15 -15.26
N LEU A 10 30.85 -29.42 -14.83
CA LEU A 10 31.22 -29.43 -13.41
C LEU A 10 31.13 -28.03 -12.77
N THR A 11 31.59 -26.99 -13.48
CA THR A 11 31.46 -25.59 -13.03
C THR A 11 30.01 -25.16 -12.96
N LEU A 12 29.19 -25.46 -13.97
CA LEU A 12 27.76 -25.15 -13.94
C LEU A 12 27.06 -25.91 -12.78
N PHE A 13 27.41 -27.15 -12.53
CA PHE A 13 26.86 -27.92 -11.42
C PHE A 13 27.26 -27.35 -10.05
N GLN A 14 28.52 -26.92 -9.89
CA GLN A 14 28.99 -26.24 -8.65
C GLN A 14 28.30 -24.87 -8.45
N ILE A 15 28.10 -24.08 -9.50
CA ILE A 15 27.36 -22.83 -9.44
C ILE A 15 25.91 -23.09 -9.03
N CYS A 16 25.23 -24.07 -9.60
CA CYS A 16 23.88 -24.44 -9.20
C CYS A 16 23.77 -24.93 -7.76
N LEU A 17 24.76 -25.72 -7.27
CA LEU A 17 24.80 -26.18 -5.89
C LEU A 17 25.04 -25.02 -4.91
N SER A 18 25.93 -24.07 -5.23
CA SER A 18 26.17 -22.88 -4.40
C SER A 18 24.96 -21.95 -4.38
N ALA A 19 24.31 -21.72 -5.51
CA ALA A 19 23.09 -20.93 -5.59
C ALA A 19 21.94 -21.55 -4.76
N GLY A 20 21.77 -22.86 -4.82
CA GLY A 20 20.79 -23.57 -3.99
C GLY A 20 21.07 -23.49 -2.49
N ALA A 21 22.35 -23.55 -2.08
CA ALA A 21 22.73 -23.40 -0.68
C ALA A 21 22.50 -21.98 -0.14
N VAL A 22 22.80 -20.95 -0.94
CA VAL A 22 22.52 -19.55 -0.61
C VAL A 22 21.03 -19.35 -0.46
N GLN A 23 20.21 -19.80 -1.42
CA GLN A 23 18.76 -19.67 -1.37
C GLN A 23 18.16 -20.33 -0.12
N ASN A 24 18.59 -21.53 0.24
CA ASN A 24 18.14 -22.21 1.47
C ASN A 24 18.49 -21.40 2.73
N THR A 25 19.63 -20.69 2.73
CA THR A 25 20.02 -19.81 3.84
C THR A 25 19.11 -18.58 3.92
N VAL A 26 18.79 -17.97 2.79
CA VAL A 26 17.85 -16.84 2.71
C VAL A 26 16.46 -17.25 3.17
N ASP A 27 15.94 -18.36 2.67
CA ASP A 27 14.62 -18.88 3.04
C ASP A 27 14.51 -19.13 4.55
N LYS A 28 15.55 -19.69 5.17
CA LYS A 28 15.62 -19.88 6.62
C LYS A 28 15.68 -18.56 7.38
N PHE A 29 16.53 -17.63 6.92
CA PHE A 29 16.61 -16.29 7.51
C PHE A 29 15.24 -15.60 7.52
N VAL A 30 14.54 -15.61 6.39
CA VAL A 30 13.24 -14.96 6.28
C VAL A 30 12.21 -15.66 7.17
N ALA A 31 12.13 -16.99 7.15
CA ALA A 31 11.15 -17.76 7.90
C ALA A 31 11.26 -17.63 9.43
N VAL A 32 12.48 -17.47 9.98
CA VAL A 32 12.64 -17.27 11.43
C VAL A 32 12.22 -15.88 11.89
N ASN A 33 12.05 -14.93 10.96
CA ASN A 33 11.58 -13.58 11.24
C ASN A 33 10.07 -13.39 10.98
N ASP A 34 9.34 -14.43 10.57
CA ASP A 34 7.88 -14.41 10.49
C ASP A 34 7.28 -14.00 11.85
N VAL A 35 6.19 -13.22 11.81
CA VAL A 35 5.51 -12.75 13.03
C VAL A 35 4.24 -13.54 13.23
N THR A 36 4.12 -14.21 14.38
CA THR A 36 2.93 -15.01 14.71
C THR A 36 2.25 -14.47 15.98
N TRP A 37 0.96 -14.22 15.88
CA TRP A 37 0.08 -13.91 17.01
C TRP A 37 -0.86 -15.08 17.26
N THR A 38 -1.13 -15.32 18.54
CA THR A 38 -2.02 -16.40 19.00
C THR A 38 -3.32 -15.87 19.61
N THR A 39 -3.51 -14.54 19.54
CA THR A 39 -4.69 -13.84 20.05
C THR A 39 -5.42 -13.15 18.90
N LEU A 40 -6.74 -13.14 19.01
CA LEU A 40 -7.59 -12.34 18.12
C LEU A 40 -7.42 -10.85 18.44
N GLY A 41 -7.53 -10.02 17.40
CA GLY A 41 -7.43 -8.56 17.51
C GLY A 41 -8.72 -7.90 17.98
N THR A 42 -8.65 -6.63 18.30
CA THR A 42 -9.78 -5.78 18.70
C THR A 42 -10.08 -4.67 17.70
N ASN A 43 -9.05 -4.18 17.02
CA ASN A 43 -9.13 -3.10 16.03
C ASN A 43 -7.91 -3.12 15.10
N GLU A 44 -7.77 -2.14 14.24
CA GLU A 44 -6.70 -2.02 13.25
C GLU A 44 -5.28 -1.90 13.83
N ASN A 45 -5.11 -1.54 15.10
CA ASN A 45 -3.79 -1.56 15.76
C ASN A 45 -3.25 -2.98 15.92
N ASP A 46 -4.13 -3.99 15.90
CA ASP A 46 -3.80 -5.41 15.94
C ASP A 46 -3.67 -5.99 14.51
N SER A 47 -3.28 -5.17 13.52
CA SER A 47 -3.20 -5.59 12.13
C SER A 47 -1.79 -5.97 11.68
N MET A 48 -1.70 -6.88 10.71
CA MET A 48 -0.49 -7.24 9.99
C MET A 48 -0.46 -6.59 8.60
N PRO A 49 0.66 -5.95 8.21
CA PRO A 49 0.78 -5.26 6.94
C PRO A 49 1.15 -6.24 5.81
N ILE A 50 0.50 -6.11 4.66
CA ILE A 50 0.89 -6.76 3.39
C ILE A 50 0.71 -5.79 2.23
N GLY A 51 1.50 -5.92 1.16
CA GLY A 51 1.38 -5.02 0.02
C GLY A 51 2.27 -5.43 -1.15
N ASN A 52 2.09 -4.71 -2.27
CA ASN A 52 2.89 -4.88 -3.47
C ASN A 52 3.70 -3.62 -3.86
N GLY A 53 3.79 -2.67 -2.93
CA GLY A 53 4.48 -1.40 -3.15
C GLY A 53 3.58 -0.25 -3.60
N ASP A 54 2.39 -0.54 -4.11
CA ASP A 54 1.36 0.43 -4.53
C ASP A 54 0.05 0.20 -3.78
N LEU A 55 -0.49 -1.03 -3.86
CA LEU A 55 -1.64 -1.49 -3.10
C LEU A 55 -1.16 -2.15 -1.82
N ALA A 56 -1.77 -1.79 -0.70
CA ALA A 56 -1.44 -2.32 0.61
C ALA A 56 -2.70 -2.61 1.44
N ALA A 57 -2.58 -3.53 2.38
CA ALA A 57 -3.62 -3.85 3.33
C ALA A 57 -3.07 -4.08 4.73
N ASN A 58 -3.78 -3.53 5.71
CA ASN A 58 -3.67 -3.91 7.11
C ASN A 58 -4.70 -5.00 7.36
N VAL A 59 -4.29 -6.18 7.83
CA VAL A 59 -5.14 -7.36 8.01
C VAL A 59 -5.17 -7.78 9.46
N TRP A 60 -6.37 -7.91 10.03
CA TRP A 60 -6.57 -8.44 11.38
C TRP A 60 -7.80 -9.34 11.45
N THR A 61 -7.87 -10.13 12.52
CA THR A 61 -9.02 -10.99 12.81
C THR A 61 -9.62 -10.57 14.13
N GLU A 62 -10.88 -10.17 14.13
CA GLU A 62 -11.60 -9.71 15.32
C GLU A 62 -12.05 -10.85 16.23
N GLN A 63 -12.53 -10.51 17.45
CA GLN A 63 -12.94 -11.47 18.47
C GLN A 63 -14.08 -12.41 18.02
N ASN A 64 -14.92 -11.95 17.08
CA ASN A 64 -15.98 -12.76 16.45
C ASN A 64 -15.49 -13.62 15.28
N GLY A 65 -14.18 -13.60 14.98
CA GLY A 65 -13.53 -14.33 13.90
C GLY A 65 -13.62 -13.65 12.53
N ASP A 66 -14.20 -12.45 12.43
CA ASP A 66 -14.25 -11.70 11.18
C ASP A 66 -12.83 -11.30 10.73
N ILE A 67 -12.53 -11.52 9.47
CA ILE A 67 -11.30 -11.06 8.85
C ILE A 67 -11.55 -9.65 8.31
N VAL A 68 -10.76 -8.68 8.75
CA VAL A 68 -10.91 -7.28 8.34
C VAL A 68 -9.66 -6.81 7.64
N LEU A 69 -9.86 -6.08 6.54
CA LEU A 69 -8.80 -5.50 5.73
C LEU A 69 -9.03 -4.00 5.60
N LEU A 70 -8.08 -3.19 6.04
CA LEU A 70 -8.04 -1.75 5.75
C LEU A 70 -7.09 -1.54 4.59
N ILE A 71 -7.62 -1.09 3.45
CA ILE A 71 -6.91 -1.08 2.16
C ILE A 71 -6.51 0.34 1.81
N ALA A 72 -5.28 0.50 1.34
CA ALA A 72 -4.70 1.76 0.91
C ALA A 72 -4.01 1.63 -0.44
N LYS A 73 -3.91 2.73 -1.17
CA LYS A 73 -3.14 2.85 -2.40
C LYS A 73 -2.21 4.06 -2.32
N SER A 74 -1.02 3.97 -2.90
CA SER A 74 0.02 5.01 -2.78
C SER A 74 -0.38 6.37 -3.38
N ASP A 75 -1.38 6.38 -4.25
CA ASP A 75 -1.83 7.54 -5.03
C ASP A 75 -3.31 7.94 -4.78
N ALA A 76 -3.92 7.48 -3.68
CA ALA A 76 -5.31 7.75 -3.32
C ALA A 76 -5.49 9.15 -2.68
N TRP A 77 -5.17 10.22 -3.43
CA TRP A 77 -5.20 11.59 -2.95
C TRP A 77 -6.59 12.22 -3.09
N SER A 78 -7.11 12.76 -1.99
CA SER A 78 -8.37 13.51 -1.98
C SER A 78 -8.26 14.86 -2.67
N GLU A 79 -9.40 15.52 -2.85
CA GLU A 79 -9.52 16.90 -3.32
C GLU A 79 -8.76 17.91 -2.45
N ASN A 80 -8.56 17.59 -1.17
CA ASN A 80 -7.84 18.41 -0.20
C ASN A 80 -6.35 18.00 -0.05
N GLY A 81 -5.85 17.09 -0.92
CA GLY A 81 -4.46 16.65 -0.91
C GLY A 81 -4.11 15.74 0.28
N GLU A 82 -5.07 15.04 0.85
CA GLU A 82 -4.85 14.00 1.85
C GLU A 82 -4.74 12.63 1.19
N LEU A 83 -3.85 11.78 1.70
CA LEU A 83 -3.76 10.39 1.27
C LEU A 83 -4.78 9.56 2.05
N LEU A 84 -5.93 9.27 1.42
CA LEU A 84 -7.03 8.54 2.03
C LEU A 84 -6.86 7.02 1.90
N LYS A 85 -7.56 6.28 2.75
CA LYS A 85 -7.73 4.83 2.55
C LYS A 85 -8.70 4.58 1.39
N SER A 86 -8.39 3.56 0.60
CA SER A 86 -9.26 3.16 -0.52
C SER A 86 -10.53 2.47 -0.07
N GLY A 87 -10.55 1.90 1.14
CA GLY A 87 -11.73 1.27 1.74
C GLY A 87 -11.40 0.27 2.83
N ARG A 88 -12.43 -0.23 3.50
CA ARG A 88 -12.33 -1.33 4.47
C ARG A 88 -13.24 -2.46 4.05
N VAL A 89 -12.73 -3.69 4.08
CA VAL A 89 -13.47 -4.89 3.74
C VAL A 89 -13.53 -5.81 4.93
N ARG A 90 -14.73 -6.23 5.29
CA ARG A 90 -15.00 -7.23 6.33
C ARG A 90 -15.46 -8.51 5.71
N VAL A 91 -14.85 -9.63 6.07
CA VAL A 91 -15.22 -10.98 5.63
C VAL A 91 -15.69 -11.77 6.84
N ASN A 92 -16.99 -12.03 6.89
CA ASN A 92 -17.64 -12.87 7.89
C ASN A 92 -17.86 -14.26 7.33
N LEU A 93 -17.63 -15.28 8.15
CA LEU A 93 -17.88 -16.69 7.84
C LEU A 93 -18.98 -17.23 8.78
N ASP A 94 -19.90 -18.04 8.27
CA ASP A 94 -20.98 -18.63 9.07
C ASP A 94 -21.14 -20.14 8.77
N PRO A 95 -20.87 -21.02 9.76
CA PRO A 95 -20.27 -20.75 11.06
C PRO A 95 -18.84 -20.28 10.96
N ASN A 96 -18.41 -19.36 11.87
CA ASN A 96 -17.07 -18.82 11.82
C ASN A 96 -16.06 -19.73 12.55
N PRO A 97 -15.07 -20.31 11.86
CA PRO A 97 -14.12 -21.24 12.47
C PRO A 97 -13.00 -20.56 13.23
N PHE A 98 -12.80 -19.24 13.07
CA PHE A 98 -11.69 -18.48 13.67
C PHE A 98 -12.02 -17.85 15.03
N THR A 99 -13.22 -18.12 15.59
CA THR A 99 -13.63 -17.63 16.92
C THR A 99 -12.96 -18.33 18.08
N ASN A 100 -12.36 -19.50 17.87
CA ASN A 100 -11.73 -20.28 18.93
C ASN A 100 -10.29 -19.80 19.18
N SER A 101 -10.10 -18.95 20.18
CA SER A 101 -8.82 -18.38 20.54
C SER A 101 -7.76 -19.41 20.96
N ALA A 102 -8.13 -20.59 21.47
CA ALA A 102 -7.18 -21.59 21.98
C ALA A 102 -6.37 -22.28 20.85
N ALA A 103 -6.91 -22.32 19.64
CA ALA A 103 -6.24 -22.93 18.47
C ALA A 103 -5.93 -21.91 17.36
N PHE A 104 -6.19 -20.62 17.61
CA PHE A 104 -6.01 -19.55 16.62
C PHE A 104 -4.54 -19.13 16.51
N THR A 105 -4.10 -18.97 15.27
CA THR A 105 -2.87 -18.26 14.94
C THR A 105 -3.08 -17.37 13.73
N GLN A 106 -2.49 -16.16 13.76
CA GLN A 106 -2.36 -15.26 12.64
C GLN A 106 -0.87 -15.04 12.41
N THR A 107 -0.36 -15.37 11.22
CA THR A 107 1.07 -15.31 10.91
C THR A 107 1.31 -14.43 9.69
N LEU A 108 2.15 -13.41 9.85
CA LEU A 108 2.73 -12.65 8.75
C LEU A 108 3.91 -13.42 8.19
N LYS A 109 3.79 -13.88 6.95
CA LYS A 109 4.81 -14.63 6.22
C LYS A 109 5.66 -13.68 5.40
N LEU A 110 6.83 -13.28 5.92
CA LEU A 110 7.71 -12.33 5.25
C LEU A 110 8.23 -12.83 3.90
N GLY A 111 8.45 -14.15 3.79
CA GLY A 111 8.98 -14.76 2.58
C GLY A 111 8.06 -14.74 1.38
N THR A 112 6.76 -14.61 1.62
CA THR A 112 5.72 -14.65 0.58
C THR A 112 4.72 -13.49 0.67
N GLY A 113 4.92 -12.54 1.59
CA GLY A 113 4.06 -11.37 1.72
C GLY A 113 2.60 -11.69 2.02
N ASP A 114 2.35 -12.74 2.83
CA ASP A 114 1.01 -13.23 3.14
C ASP A 114 0.68 -13.02 4.63
N VAL A 115 -0.62 -12.91 4.92
CA VAL A 115 -1.16 -13.22 6.24
C VAL A 115 -1.85 -14.59 6.17
N GLU A 116 -1.43 -15.53 7.01
CA GLU A 116 -2.06 -16.83 7.18
C GLU A 116 -2.80 -16.92 8.51
N LEU A 117 -4.05 -17.35 8.46
CA LEU A 117 -4.88 -17.66 9.64
C LEU A 117 -5.04 -19.16 9.75
N ARG A 118 -4.93 -19.70 10.99
CA ARG A 118 -5.17 -21.10 11.28
C ARG A 118 -6.01 -21.25 12.56
N ALA A 119 -6.95 -22.19 12.51
CA ALA A 119 -7.71 -22.63 13.68
C ALA A 119 -8.04 -24.13 13.50
N GLY A 120 -7.21 -25.00 14.10
CA GLY A 120 -7.27 -26.43 13.83
C GLY A 120 -6.94 -26.74 12.37
N SER A 121 -7.87 -27.38 11.65
CA SER A 121 -7.75 -27.67 10.20
C SER A 121 -8.28 -26.55 9.30
N ASN A 122 -8.85 -25.47 9.89
CA ASN A 122 -9.32 -24.34 9.13
C ASN A 122 -8.14 -23.40 8.80
N PHE A 123 -8.18 -22.85 7.61
CA PHE A 123 -7.08 -22.04 7.06
C PHE A 123 -7.64 -20.89 6.23
N ALA A 124 -7.05 -19.71 6.38
CA ALA A 124 -7.21 -18.63 5.42
C ALA A 124 -5.86 -18.05 5.04
N ARG A 125 -5.74 -17.59 3.80
CA ARG A 125 -4.58 -16.88 3.28
C ARG A 125 -5.03 -15.59 2.64
N ILE A 126 -4.39 -14.51 3.02
CA ILE A 126 -4.62 -13.17 2.46
C ILE A 126 -3.29 -12.68 1.88
N TRP A 127 -3.30 -12.24 0.62
CA TRP A 127 -2.11 -11.75 -0.04
C TRP A 127 -2.46 -10.68 -1.09
N VAL A 128 -1.56 -9.70 -1.24
CA VAL A 128 -1.64 -8.68 -2.28
C VAL A 128 -0.78 -9.13 -3.45
N ASP A 129 -1.35 -9.30 -4.64
CA ASP A 129 -0.59 -9.74 -5.82
C ASP A 129 0.57 -8.77 -6.09
N ALA A 130 1.80 -9.29 -6.13
CA ALA A 130 3.02 -8.50 -6.33
C ALA A 130 3.04 -7.75 -7.69
N ASN A 131 2.23 -8.18 -8.65
CA ASN A 131 2.24 -7.70 -10.02
C ASN A 131 0.93 -7.04 -10.47
N ASN A 132 -0.13 -7.13 -9.65
CA ASN A 132 -1.45 -6.61 -9.99
C ASN A 132 -2.12 -5.94 -8.78
N PRO A 133 -2.97 -4.91 -8.99
CA PRO A 133 -3.65 -4.21 -7.91
C PRO A 133 -4.88 -5.01 -7.41
N VAL A 134 -4.63 -6.19 -6.84
CA VAL A 134 -5.66 -7.06 -6.30
C VAL A 134 -5.22 -7.72 -5.00
N VAL A 135 -6.13 -7.76 -4.02
CA VAL A 135 -5.99 -8.54 -2.79
C VAL A 135 -6.80 -9.82 -2.94
N HIS A 136 -6.19 -10.95 -2.69
CA HIS A 136 -6.82 -12.25 -2.68
C HIS A 136 -7.06 -12.73 -1.25
N VAL A 137 -8.28 -13.16 -0.95
CA VAL A 137 -8.67 -13.81 0.31
C VAL A 137 -9.13 -15.22 -0.01
N GLN A 138 -8.35 -16.21 0.41
CA GLN A 138 -8.61 -17.63 0.18
C GLN A 138 -8.92 -18.32 1.51
N VAL A 139 -10.04 -19.00 1.60
CA VAL A 139 -10.48 -19.67 2.83
C VAL A 139 -10.73 -21.16 2.56
N GLN A 140 -10.19 -22.01 3.42
CA GLN A 140 -10.42 -23.45 3.43
C GLN A 140 -10.86 -23.88 4.82
N THR A 141 -12.00 -24.55 4.92
CA THR A 141 -12.60 -24.94 6.19
C THR A 141 -12.93 -26.43 6.24
N ALA A 142 -12.87 -27.03 7.43
CA ALA A 142 -13.20 -28.44 7.64
C ALA A 142 -14.66 -28.75 7.33
N ALA A 143 -15.56 -27.82 7.62
CA ALA A 143 -16.98 -27.90 7.31
C ALA A 143 -17.37 -26.74 6.36
N PRO A 144 -18.37 -26.92 5.50
CA PRO A 144 -18.83 -25.82 4.65
C PRO A 144 -19.32 -24.62 5.45
N VAL A 145 -18.93 -23.41 5.02
CA VAL A 145 -19.34 -22.13 5.60
C VAL A 145 -19.97 -21.23 4.54
N GLN A 146 -20.86 -20.34 4.95
CA GLN A 146 -21.30 -19.22 4.14
C GLN A 146 -20.34 -18.04 4.32
N VAL A 147 -20.20 -17.23 3.28
CA VAL A 147 -19.38 -16.00 3.30
C VAL A 147 -20.29 -14.81 3.11
N LYS A 148 -20.04 -13.78 3.93
CA LYS A 148 -20.54 -12.42 3.75
C LYS A 148 -19.33 -11.48 3.70
N ALA A 149 -19.11 -10.81 2.56
CA ALA A 149 -18.06 -9.80 2.40
C ALA A 149 -18.72 -8.42 2.25
N THR A 150 -18.36 -7.48 3.12
CA THR A 150 -18.93 -6.13 3.16
C THR A 150 -17.84 -5.08 2.92
N SER A 151 -18.07 -4.18 1.97
CA SER A 151 -17.30 -2.93 1.81
C SER A 151 -17.84 -1.93 2.81
N GLU A 152 -17.06 -1.60 3.84
CA GLU A 152 -17.44 -0.65 4.87
C GLU A 152 -16.98 0.76 4.45
N VAL A 153 -17.94 1.64 4.16
CA VAL A 153 -17.71 3.03 3.78
C VAL A 153 -18.02 3.92 4.98
N TRP A 154 -17.04 4.74 5.40
CA TRP A 154 -17.18 5.67 6.54
C TRP A 154 -17.33 7.13 6.10
N ARG A 155 -16.84 7.51 4.93
CA ARG A 155 -17.04 8.84 4.35
C ARG A 155 -18.43 8.91 3.70
N THR A 156 -19.47 9.13 4.52
CA THR A 156 -20.88 9.04 4.08
C THR A 156 -21.56 10.39 3.96
N LYS A 157 -20.92 11.47 4.42
CA LYS A 157 -21.51 12.82 4.47
C LYS A 157 -20.46 13.86 4.15
N GLU A 158 -20.88 14.88 3.45
CA GLU A 158 -20.14 16.13 3.31
C GLU A 158 -20.02 16.83 4.67
N TYR A 159 -18.87 17.42 4.96
CA TYR A 159 -18.66 18.30 6.10
C TYR A 159 -17.61 19.36 5.78
N THR A 160 -17.66 20.49 6.50
CA THR A 160 -16.73 21.61 6.32
C THR A 160 -16.02 21.88 7.63
N LEU A 161 -14.71 22.06 7.56
CA LEU A 161 -13.86 22.51 8.67
C LEU A 161 -13.50 23.98 8.46
N ASP A 162 -13.54 24.77 9.54
CA ASP A 162 -12.98 26.13 9.58
C ASP A 162 -11.44 26.09 9.67
N SER A 163 -10.77 27.23 9.48
CA SER A 163 -9.30 27.34 9.52
C SER A 163 -8.68 26.81 10.79
N ARG A 164 -9.34 26.98 11.94
CA ARG A 164 -8.86 26.49 13.24
C ARG A 164 -8.95 24.97 13.33
N ALA A 165 -10.02 24.38 12.81
CA ALA A 165 -10.18 22.93 12.78
C ALA A 165 -9.23 22.28 11.76
N ILE A 166 -9.05 22.90 10.59
CA ILE A 166 -8.06 22.49 9.58
C ILE A 166 -6.65 22.41 10.19
N GLY A 167 -6.24 23.44 10.92
CA GLY A 167 -4.95 23.48 11.60
C GLY A 167 -4.73 22.35 12.61
N ARG A 168 -5.82 21.73 13.12
CA ARG A 168 -5.75 20.57 14.02
C ARG A 168 -5.69 19.23 13.28
N THR A 169 -6.11 19.19 12.02
CA THR A 169 -6.08 17.95 11.22
C THR A 169 -4.67 17.61 10.72
N GLY A 170 -3.71 18.54 10.86
CA GLY A 170 -2.35 18.32 10.40
C GLY A 170 -2.19 18.34 8.88
N LEU A 171 -3.13 18.98 8.15
CA LEU A 171 -2.97 19.29 6.73
C LEU A 171 -1.82 20.30 6.56
N GLY A 172 -0.61 19.81 6.46
CA GLY A 172 0.62 20.61 6.52
C GLY A 172 0.84 21.58 5.34
N PHE A 173 0.04 21.52 4.28
CA PHE A 173 0.15 22.44 3.14
C PHE A 173 0.05 23.91 3.50
N PHE A 174 -0.78 24.22 4.49
CA PHE A 174 -1.09 25.58 4.83
C PHE A 174 -0.24 26.15 5.96
N GLU A 175 0.72 25.40 6.46
CA GLU A 175 1.53 25.82 7.61
C GLU A 175 2.32 27.10 7.32
N TRP A 176 2.72 27.28 6.07
CA TRP A 176 3.55 28.41 5.63
C TRP A 176 2.76 29.51 4.92
N GLY A 177 1.76 29.14 4.10
CA GLY A 177 0.90 30.07 3.35
C GLY A 177 -0.34 30.56 4.12
N GLY A 178 -0.57 30.01 5.31
CA GLY A 178 -1.78 30.24 6.11
C GLY A 178 -2.94 29.35 5.67
N TYR A 179 -3.78 28.97 6.62
CA TYR A 179 -4.95 28.12 6.37
C TYR A 179 -6.04 28.89 5.60
N PRO A 180 -6.80 28.23 4.72
CA PRO A 180 -8.00 28.83 4.14
C PRO A 180 -9.07 29.02 5.24
N ASP A 181 -10.07 29.85 4.96
CA ASP A 181 -11.19 30.09 5.89
C ASP A 181 -11.96 28.82 6.20
N SER A 182 -12.09 27.95 5.19
CA SER A 182 -12.73 26.65 5.33
C SER A 182 -12.26 25.66 4.24
N LEU A 183 -12.36 24.36 4.55
CA LEU A 183 -12.23 23.26 3.60
C LEU A 183 -13.42 22.33 3.70
N THR A 184 -13.93 21.89 2.57
CA THR A 184 -15.02 20.92 2.48
C THR A 184 -14.47 19.54 2.10
N PHE A 185 -14.98 18.52 2.76
CA PHE A 185 -14.64 17.12 2.59
C PHE A 185 -15.87 16.40 2.06
N TYR A 186 -15.72 15.60 1.03
CA TYR A 186 -16.81 14.98 0.30
C TYR A 186 -16.97 13.50 0.61
N PRO A 187 -18.20 12.95 0.48
CA PRO A 187 -18.45 11.53 0.73
C PRO A 187 -17.97 10.66 -0.44
N ASP A 188 -17.80 9.38 -0.14
CA ASP A 188 -17.60 8.36 -1.17
C ASP A 188 -18.87 8.08 -1.95
N THR A 189 -18.70 7.62 -3.18
CA THR A 189 -19.77 7.11 -4.03
C THR A 189 -19.87 5.59 -3.90
N ILE A 190 -21.03 5.10 -3.48
CA ILE A 190 -21.37 3.67 -3.52
C ILE A 190 -22.11 3.41 -4.82
N LEU A 191 -21.57 2.51 -5.64
CA LEU A 191 -22.12 2.21 -6.95
C LEU A 191 -23.09 1.04 -6.89
N GLU A 192 -24.11 1.07 -7.77
CA GLU A 192 -25.04 -0.07 -7.91
C GLU A 192 -24.27 -1.35 -8.29
N PRO A 193 -24.63 -2.51 -7.70
CA PRO A 193 -24.01 -3.78 -8.04
C PRO A 193 -24.07 -4.08 -9.53
N LYS A 194 -22.99 -4.65 -10.06
CA LYS A 194 -22.88 -5.04 -11.46
C LYS A 194 -22.09 -6.34 -11.59
N ASP A 195 -22.58 -7.30 -12.37
CA ASP A 195 -21.88 -8.56 -12.66
C ASP A 195 -21.43 -9.32 -11.40
N ASN A 196 -22.30 -9.38 -10.37
CA ASN A 196 -22.00 -9.95 -9.06
C ASN A 196 -20.81 -9.30 -8.35
N ARG A 197 -20.61 -7.99 -8.58
CA ARG A 197 -19.61 -7.16 -7.91
C ARG A 197 -20.25 -6.00 -7.19
N VAL A 198 -19.66 -5.60 -6.08
CA VAL A 198 -19.95 -4.35 -5.38
C VAL A 198 -18.73 -3.45 -5.45
N SER A 199 -18.97 -2.14 -5.62
CA SER A 199 -17.91 -1.17 -5.83
C SER A 199 -18.20 0.14 -5.13
N SER A 200 -17.18 0.78 -4.58
CA SER A 200 -17.23 2.12 -4.01
C SER A 200 -15.96 2.89 -4.36
N CYS A 201 -16.07 4.21 -4.51
CA CYS A 201 -14.93 5.05 -4.79
C CYS A 201 -15.09 6.45 -4.18
N HIS A 202 -13.97 7.09 -3.90
CA HIS A 202 -13.88 8.53 -3.71
C HIS A 202 -13.64 9.20 -5.06
N PHE A 203 -14.37 10.28 -5.35
CA PHE A 203 -14.25 11.00 -6.61
C PHE A 203 -14.12 12.51 -6.35
N ASN A 204 -12.96 13.06 -6.69
CA ASN A 204 -12.65 14.47 -6.49
C ASN A 204 -13.39 15.35 -7.50
N THR A 205 -14.54 15.88 -7.12
CA THR A 205 -15.29 16.86 -7.91
C THR A 205 -14.74 18.27 -7.77
N HIS A 206 -13.89 18.50 -6.79
CA HIS A 206 -13.23 19.76 -6.47
C HIS A 206 -11.73 19.53 -6.28
N SER A 207 -10.97 20.60 -6.11
CA SER A 207 -9.54 20.52 -5.81
C SER A 207 -9.06 21.79 -5.10
N ILE A 208 -8.22 21.63 -4.12
CA ILE A 208 -7.52 22.74 -3.47
C ILE A 208 -6.35 23.27 -4.32
N TYR A 209 -5.97 22.60 -5.40
CA TYR A 209 -4.78 22.92 -6.17
C TYR A 209 -4.71 24.41 -6.62
N PRO A 210 -5.77 25.02 -7.19
CA PRO A 210 -5.76 26.44 -7.51
C PRO A 210 -5.58 27.34 -6.29
N MET A 211 -6.19 26.95 -5.16
CA MET A 211 -6.05 27.70 -3.90
C MET A 211 -4.62 27.65 -3.36
N VAL A 212 -3.93 26.51 -3.50
CA VAL A 212 -2.52 26.39 -3.10
C VAL A 212 -1.65 27.34 -3.94
N PHE A 213 -1.85 27.40 -5.26
CA PHE A 213 -1.14 28.35 -6.14
C PHE A 213 -1.41 29.80 -5.74
N GLU A 214 -2.66 30.15 -5.40
CA GLU A 214 -3.00 31.48 -4.91
C GLU A 214 -2.27 31.81 -3.59
N LYS A 215 -2.25 30.89 -2.63
CA LYS A 215 -1.59 31.09 -1.34
C LYS A 215 -0.08 31.24 -1.44
N GLU A 216 0.52 30.59 -2.42
CA GLU A 216 1.95 30.66 -2.72
C GLU A 216 2.31 31.79 -3.70
N HIS A 217 1.33 32.59 -4.17
CA HIS A 217 1.50 33.66 -5.16
C HIS A 217 2.04 33.20 -6.52
N LEU A 218 1.61 31.99 -6.95
CA LEU A 218 2.03 31.31 -8.18
C LEU A 218 0.91 31.22 -9.24
N GLU A 219 -0.18 32.01 -9.13
CA GLU A 219 -1.37 31.92 -9.99
C GLU A 219 -1.03 32.03 -11.48
N SER A 220 0.01 32.79 -11.81
CA SER A 220 0.48 32.97 -13.19
C SER A 220 1.03 31.69 -13.81
N LEU A 221 1.46 30.71 -13.01
CA LEU A 221 1.98 29.43 -13.45
C LEU A 221 0.89 28.38 -13.65
N LEU A 222 -0.28 28.54 -13.03
CA LEU A 222 -1.36 27.56 -13.03
C LEU A 222 -1.71 27.01 -14.43
N PRO A 223 -1.74 27.78 -15.53
CA PRO A 223 -2.05 27.26 -16.86
C PRO A 223 -1.01 26.24 -17.39
N GLY A 224 0.21 26.30 -16.91
CA GLY A 224 1.31 25.41 -17.32
C GLY A 224 1.38 24.10 -16.54
N TYR A 225 0.65 24.00 -15.41
CA TYR A 225 0.71 22.87 -14.49
C TYR A 225 -0.67 22.25 -14.27
N PRO A 226 -0.99 21.14 -14.92
CA PRO A 226 -2.29 20.50 -14.81
C PRO A 226 -2.59 20.06 -13.38
N ASP A 227 -3.80 20.34 -12.90
CA ASP A 227 -4.27 19.97 -11.57
C ASP A 227 -4.18 18.45 -11.37
N PRO A 228 -3.40 17.94 -10.42
CA PRO A 228 -3.24 16.50 -10.19
C PRO A 228 -4.39 15.86 -9.41
N LEU A 229 -5.22 16.66 -8.72
CA LEU A 229 -6.26 16.20 -7.81
C LEU A 229 -7.65 16.17 -8.45
N LEU A 230 -7.98 17.20 -9.25
CA LEU A 230 -9.31 17.29 -9.87
C LEU A 230 -9.58 16.07 -10.77
N HIS A 231 -10.78 15.50 -10.63
CA HIS A 231 -11.24 14.29 -11.31
C HIS A 231 -10.46 13.01 -10.96
N ARG A 232 -9.61 13.04 -9.93
CA ARG A 232 -9.02 11.80 -9.41
C ARG A 232 -10.11 10.96 -8.77
N CYS A 233 -10.14 9.69 -9.14
CA CYS A 233 -11.07 8.71 -8.60
C CYS A 233 -10.29 7.49 -8.11
N PHE A 234 -10.55 7.04 -6.90
CA PHE A 234 -9.90 5.87 -6.33
C PHE A 234 -10.88 5.07 -5.47
N GLY A 235 -10.73 3.75 -5.48
CA GLY A 235 -11.66 2.91 -4.73
C GLY A 235 -11.45 1.43 -4.98
N LEU A 236 -12.46 0.65 -4.57
CA LEU A 236 -12.43 -0.80 -4.58
C LEU A 236 -13.60 -1.41 -5.34
N SER A 237 -13.37 -2.58 -5.91
CA SER A 237 -14.41 -3.50 -6.39
C SER A 237 -14.15 -4.89 -5.86
N MET A 238 -15.17 -5.55 -5.31
CA MET A 238 -15.08 -6.91 -4.78
C MET A 238 -15.88 -7.87 -5.62
N LYS A 239 -15.33 -9.07 -5.83
CA LYS A 239 -16.07 -10.23 -6.35
C LYS A 239 -15.54 -11.50 -5.70
N GLY A 240 -16.33 -12.56 -5.76
CA GLY A 240 -15.89 -13.87 -5.28
C GLY A 240 -16.58 -15.01 -6.01
N GLU A 241 -15.96 -16.18 -5.96
CA GLU A 241 -16.56 -17.38 -6.52
C GLU A 241 -17.83 -17.73 -5.75
N ASN A 242 -18.95 -17.90 -6.46
CA ASN A 242 -20.28 -18.16 -5.88
C ASN A 242 -20.81 -17.06 -4.93
N LEU A 243 -20.27 -15.84 -5.00
CA LEU A 243 -20.77 -14.67 -4.29
C LEU A 243 -21.63 -13.81 -5.22
N ALA A 244 -22.71 -13.26 -4.68
CA ALA A 244 -23.56 -12.31 -5.39
C ALA A 244 -23.87 -11.10 -4.51
N GLY A 245 -24.14 -9.94 -5.15
CA GLY A 245 -24.58 -8.75 -4.44
C GLY A 245 -25.89 -8.98 -3.71
N SER A 246 -25.90 -8.76 -2.40
CA SER A 246 -27.12 -8.76 -1.58
C SER A 246 -27.64 -7.34 -1.36
N ASP A 247 -26.79 -6.37 -1.46
CA ASP A 247 -27.01 -4.93 -1.45
C ASP A 247 -25.80 -4.24 -2.14
N ASN A 248 -25.78 -2.90 -2.14
CA ASN A 248 -24.76 -2.12 -2.85
C ASN A 248 -23.33 -2.21 -2.26
N GLN A 249 -23.19 -2.79 -1.06
CA GLN A 249 -21.91 -2.90 -0.35
C GLN A 249 -21.55 -4.34 0.03
N THR A 250 -22.49 -5.30 -0.11
CA THR A 250 -22.33 -6.65 0.43
C THR A 250 -22.46 -7.72 -0.64
N LEU A 251 -21.48 -8.62 -0.64
CA LEU A 251 -21.54 -9.90 -1.35
C LEU A 251 -21.88 -11.02 -0.36
N LYS A 252 -22.74 -11.95 -0.78
CA LYS A 252 -23.05 -13.17 -0.02
C LYS A 252 -22.90 -14.41 -0.89
N SER A 253 -22.44 -15.51 -0.28
CA SER A 253 -22.43 -16.81 -0.94
C SER A 253 -23.83 -17.35 -1.10
N SER A 254 -24.14 -17.89 -2.27
CA SER A 254 -25.42 -18.53 -2.57
C SER A 254 -25.60 -19.88 -1.83
N LYS A 255 -24.50 -20.53 -1.47
CA LYS A 255 -24.43 -21.78 -0.74
C LYS A 255 -23.18 -21.85 0.12
N ALA A 256 -23.24 -22.65 1.19
CA ALA A 256 -22.04 -22.95 1.98
C ALA A 256 -21.03 -23.78 1.18
N SER A 257 -19.75 -23.52 1.36
CA SER A 257 -18.63 -24.25 0.75
C SER A 257 -17.46 -24.33 1.72
N SER A 258 -16.67 -25.39 1.63
CA SER A 258 -15.43 -25.53 2.38
C SER A 258 -14.23 -24.84 1.70
N SER A 259 -14.41 -24.35 0.48
CA SER A 259 -13.42 -23.55 -0.24
C SER A 259 -14.08 -22.29 -0.75
N GLN A 260 -13.51 -21.13 -0.39
CA GLN A 260 -14.03 -19.82 -0.76
C GLN A 260 -12.89 -18.94 -1.25
N GLN A 261 -13.19 -18.09 -2.24
CA GLN A 261 -12.27 -17.06 -2.71
C GLN A 261 -13.01 -15.74 -2.88
N LEU A 262 -12.39 -14.67 -2.37
CA LEU A 262 -12.79 -13.28 -2.58
C LEU A 262 -11.59 -12.54 -3.16
N ASP A 263 -11.82 -11.77 -4.21
CA ASP A 263 -10.84 -10.90 -4.85
C ASP A 263 -11.29 -9.44 -4.69
N ILE A 264 -10.38 -8.57 -4.25
CA ILE A 264 -10.62 -7.15 -4.00
C ILE A 264 -9.67 -6.37 -4.91
N TYR A 265 -10.20 -5.73 -5.92
CA TYR A 265 -9.46 -4.96 -6.92
C TYR A 265 -9.47 -3.49 -6.54
N ALA A 266 -8.35 -2.81 -6.76
CA ALA A 266 -8.22 -1.38 -6.52
C ALA A 266 -7.80 -0.64 -7.79
N LEU A 267 -8.27 0.58 -7.97
CA LEU A 267 -7.87 1.47 -9.05
C LEU A 267 -7.85 2.91 -8.55
N THR A 268 -6.80 3.64 -8.94
CA THR A 268 -6.73 5.09 -8.87
C THR A 268 -6.41 5.62 -10.25
N GLU A 269 -7.21 6.57 -10.73
CA GLU A 269 -6.95 7.25 -12.00
C GLU A 269 -7.75 8.56 -12.08
N LYS A 270 -7.51 9.37 -13.10
CA LYS A 270 -8.41 10.48 -13.46
C LYS A 270 -9.55 9.93 -14.32
N ALA A 271 -10.78 10.24 -13.94
CA ALA A 271 -11.98 9.81 -14.64
C ALA A 271 -13.01 10.94 -14.72
N GLU A 272 -13.82 10.94 -15.75
CA GLU A 272 -14.90 11.94 -15.93
C GLU A 272 -16.06 11.75 -14.93
N SER A 273 -16.17 10.56 -14.34
CA SER A 273 -17.21 10.20 -13.38
C SER A 273 -16.89 8.88 -12.66
N PRO A 274 -17.54 8.57 -11.52
CA PRO A 274 -17.47 7.26 -10.88
C PRO A 274 -17.88 6.11 -11.82
N GLY A 275 -18.80 6.36 -12.76
CA GLY A 275 -19.21 5.37 -13.77
C GLY A 275 -18.13 5.10 -14.81
N ALA A 276 -17.41 6.11 -15.27
CA ALA A 276 -16.25 5.96 -16.15
C ALA A 276 -15.13 5.19 -15.45
N TRP A 277 -14.76 5.60 -14.23
CA TRP A 277 -13.78 4.89 -13.39
C TRP A 277 -14.13 3.39 -13.25
N ARG A 278 -15.40 3.07 -13.02
CA ARG A 278 -15.82 1.65 -12.93
C ARG A 278 -15.62 0.90 -14.25
N ALA A 279 -15.86 1.55 -15.39
CA ALA A 279 -15.66 0.93 -16.68
C ALA A 279 -14.18 0.57 -16.92
N ASP A 280 -13.27 1.47 -16.55
CA ASP A 280 -11.81 1.24 -16.65
C ASP A 280 -11.35 0.17 -15.66
N LEU A 281 -11.90 0.16 -14.44
CA LEU A 281 -11.67 -0.91 -13.47
C LEU A 281 -12.18 -2.27 -14.00
N ASP A 282 -13.35 -2.32 -14.66
CA ASP A 282 -13.88 -3.54 -15.28
C ASP A 282 -12.93 -4.12 -16.33
N GLU A 283 -12.32 -3.28 -17.17
CA GLU A 283 -11.32 -3.69 -18.15
C GLU A 283 -10.03 -4.20 -17.48
N LYS A 284 -9.61 -3.58 -16.39
CA LYS A 284 -8.46 -4.02 -15.61
C LYS A 284 -8.72 -5.37 -14.94
N ILE A 285 -9.88 -5.54 -14.31
CA ILE A 285 -10.32 -6.82 -13.72
C ILE A 285 -10.31 -7.92 -14.75
N LYS A 286 -10.86 -7.69 -15.95
CA LYS A 286 -10.88 -8.65 -17.04
C LYS A 286 -9.48 -9.14 -17.45
N LYS A 287 -8.49 -8.23 -17.45
CA LYS A 287 -7.09 -8.58 -17.74
C LYS A 287 -6.49 -9.43 -16.62
N ILE A 288 -6.71 -9.05 -15.35
CA ILE A 288 -6.20 -9.77 -14.17
C ILE A 288 -6.79 -11.19 -14.15
N ASP A 289 -8.11 -11.32 -14.31
CA ASP A 289 -8.84 -12.59 -14.30
C ASP A 289 -8.51 -13.51 -15.48
N GLY A 290 -7.94 -12.95 -16.55
CA GLY A 290 -7.39 -13.74 -17.68
C GLY A 290 -6.22 -14.64 -17.26
N VAL A 291 -5.63 -14.41 -16.08
CA VAL A 291 -4.55 -15.21 -15.50
C VAL A 291 -5.12 -16.04 -14.35
N LYS A 292 -4.91 -17.37 -14.42
CA LYS A 292 -5.33 -18.25 -13.30
C LYS A 292 -4.65 -17.81 -12.00
N THR A 293 -5.41 -17.77 -10.89
CA THR A 293 -4.90 -17.37 -9.57
C THR A 293 -3.66 -18.16 -9.12
N SER A 294 -3.59 -19.47 -9.46
CA SER A 294 -2.40 -20.28 -9.15
C SER A 294 -1.14 -19.81 -9.90
N LYS A 295 -1.30 -19.34 -11.15
CA LYS A 295 -0.18 -18.78 -11.93
C LYS A 295 0.23 -17.40 -11.40
N ALA A 296 -0.75 -16.56 -11.05
CA ALA A 296 -0.49 -15.27 -10.38
C ALA A 296 0.23 -15.47 -9.05
N ARG A 297 -0.19 -16.48 -8.25
CA ARG A 297 0.48 -16.85 -7.01
C ARG A 297 1.94 -17.25 -7.23
N THR A 298 2.23 -18.09 -8.21
CA THR A 298 3.62 -18.48 -8.53
C THR A 298 4.47 -17.25 -8.92
N ALA A 299 3.93 -16.32 -9.69
CA ALA A 299 4.62 -15.09 -10.08
C ALA A 299 4.88 -14.18 -8.87
N HIS A 300 3.91 -14.07 -7.96
CA HIS A 300 4.01 -13.36 -6.70
C HIS A 300 5.12 -13.95 -5.80
N GLU A 301 5.14 -15.27 -5.59
CA GLU A 301 6.17 -15.94 -4.78
C GLU A 301 7.57 -15.78 -5.39
N ASN A 302 7.69 -15.82 -6.70
CA ASN A 302 8.95 -15.60 -7.40
C ASN A 302 9.46 -14.18 -7.19
N TRP A 303 8.57 -13.16 -7.20
CA TRP A 303 8.95 -11.79 -6.92
C TRP A 303 9.52 -11.63 -5.50
N TRP A 304 8.84 -12.17 -4.48
CA TRP A 304 9.32 -12.13 -3.09
C TRP A 304 10.65 -12.86 -2.92
N LYS A 305 10.80 -14.01 -3.57
CA LYS A 305 12.05 -14.77 -3.55
C LYS A 305 13.21 -13.98 -4.16
N GLU A 306 12.98 -13.31 -5.28
CA GLU A 306 13.98 -12.45 -5.90
C GLU A 306 14.33 -11.25 -5.00
N PHE A 307 13.34 -10.57 -4.42
CA PHE A 307 13.54 -9.48 -3.49
C PHE A 307 14.43 -9.89 -2.31
N TRP A 308 14.12 -10.98 -1.65
CA TRP A 308 14.90 -11.46 -0.50
C TRP A 308 16.29 -11.94 -0.88
N SER A 309 16.52 -12.39 -2.09
CA SER A 309 17.83 -12.81 -2.56
C SER A 309 18.85 -11.68 -2.71
N ARG A 310 18.39 -10.42 -2.80
CA ARG A 310 19.25 -9.24 -3.01
C ARG A 310 20.07 -8.89 -1.77
N SER A 311 19.46 -8.93 -0.60
CA SER A 311 20.11 -8.54 0.66
C SER A 311 19.46 -9.16 1.87
N TRP A 312 20.27 -9.54 2.84
CA TRP A 312 19.81 -9.97 4.16
C TRP A 312 20.95 -9.81 5.17
N ILE A 313 20.60 -9.53 6.42
CA ILE A 313 21.55 -9.40 7.52
C ILE A 313 21.04 -10.27 8.67
N SER A 314 21.90 -11.19 9.16
CA SER A 314 21.60 -12.02 10.31
C SER A 314 22.70 -11.86 11.34
N VAL A 315 22.36 -11.32 12.50
CA VAL A 315 23.24 -11.21 13.66
C VAL A 315 22.60 -11.99 14.79
N THR A 316 23.34 -12.94 15.33
CA THR A 316 22.87 -13.86 16.36
C THR A 316 23.78 -13.85 17.58
N GLY A 317 23.34 -14.43 18.69
CA GLY A 317 24.16 -14.64 19.89
C GLY A 317 23.63 -13.94 21.13
N THR A 318 22.79 -12.93 21.01
CA THR A 318 22.08 -12.30 22.14
C THR A 318 20.67 -11.93 21.74
N PRO A 319 19.71 -11.80 22.68
CA PRO A 319 18.36 -11.35 22.36
C PRO A 319 18.29 -10.00 21.64
N ASP A 320 19.23 -9.09 21.91
CA ASP A 320 19.28 -7.78 21.28
C ASP A 320 19.73 -7.85 19.80
N THR A 321 20.68 -8.75 19.49
CA THR A 321 21.11 -8.96 18.10
C THR A 321 20.02 -9.65 17.27
N GLU A 322 19.25 -10.55 17.89
CA GLU A 322 18.08 -11.17 17.23
C GLU A 322 16.97 -10.15 16.96
N LYS A 323 16.68 -9.25 17.93
CA LYS A 323 15.74 -8.13 17.71
C LYS A 323 16.20 -7.17 16.60
N ALA A 324 17.49 -6.85 16.55
CA ALA A 324 18.05 -6.02 15.48
C ALA A 324 17.90 -6.69 14.11
N THR A 325 18.13 -8.00 14.03
CA THR A 325 17.92 -8.81 12.83
C THR A 325 16.46 -8.78 12.39
N GLN A 326 15.52 -8.99 13.33
CA GLN A 326 14.09 -8.92 13.06
C GLN A 326 13.66 -7.52 12.61
N GLY A 327 14.17 -6.46 13.27
CA GLY A 327 13.91 -5.07 12.89
C GLY A 327 14.36 -4.77 11.46
N TYR A 328 15.52 -5.25 11.05
CA TYR A 328 16.00 -5.13 9.67
C TYR A 328 15.10 -5.86 8.67
N ALA A 329 14.71 -7.11 8.98
CA ALA A 329 13.83 -7.87 8.10
C ALA A 329 12.45 -7.21 7.96
N MET A 330 11.87 -6.75 9.07
CA MET A 330 10.58 -6.04 9.08
C MET A 330 10.64 -4.73 8.32
N GLN A 331 11.68 -3.92 8.52
CA GLN A 331 11.84 -2.65 7.82
C GLN A 331 11.93 -2.85 6.30
N ARG A 332 12.74 -3.81 5.81
CA ARG A 332 12.81 -4.14 4.39
C ARG A 332 11.48 -4.64 3.84
N PHE A 333 10.79 -5.53 4.58
CA PHE A 333 9.47 -6.02 4.21
C PHE A 333 8.46 -4.87 4.05
N MET A 334 8.36 -4.01 5.05
CA MET A 334 7.46 -2.85 5.03
C MET A 334 7.73 -1.92 3.86
N THR A 335 9.00 -1.66 3.57
CA THR A 335 9.41 -0.82 2.44
C THR A 335 9.02 -1.45 1.09
N ALA A 336 9.23 -2.76 0.94
CA ALA A 336 8.81 -3.49 -0.26
C ALA A 336 7.30 -3.46 -0.47
N CYS A 337 6.54 -3.52 0.62
CA CYS A 337 5.08 -3.46 0.60
C CYS A 337 4.51 -2.07 0.27
N ALA A 338 5.27 -0.97 0.43
CA ALA A 338 4.79 0.40 0.29
C ALA A 338 5.55 1.25 -0.74
N GLY A 339 6.70 0.80 -1.27
CA GLY A 339 7.66 1.65 -1.98
C GLY A 339 7.78 1.44 -3.49
N ARG A 340 6.81 0.82 -4.18
CA ARG A 340 6.85 0.56 -5.64
C ARG A 340 5.69 1.18 -6.40
N GLY A 341 4.91 2.04 -5.77
CA GLY A 341 3.79 2.74 -6.40
C GLY A 341 4.26 3.94 -7.22
N ALA A 342 3.28 4.67 -7.77
CA ALA A 342 3.53 5.91 -8.49
C ALA A 342 4.01 7.05 -7.57
N GLN A 343 3.81 6.92 -6.27
CA GLN A 343 4.17 7.91 -5.26
C GLN A 343 5.16 7.32 -4.24
N PRO A 344 6.08 8.12 -3.70
CA PRO A 344 7.03 7.66 -2.70
C PRO A 344 6.37 7.32 -1.37
N ILE A 345 7.09 6.61 -0.51
CA ILE A 345 6.68 6.38 0.88
C ILE A 345 6.77 7.71 1.63
N LYS A 346 5.71 8.11 2.31
CA LYS A 346 5.73 9.22 3.25
C LYS A 346 6.22 8.78 4.63
N PHE A 347 6.89 9.69 5.35
CA PHE A 347 7.44 9.38 6.68
C PHE A 347 6.34 9.08 7.72
N ASN A 348 5.15 9.65 7.58
CA ASN A 348 4.04 9.54 8.54
C ASN A 348 2.71 9.08 7.91
N GLU A 349 2.66 8.90 6.60
CA GLU A 349 1.48 8.41 5.87
C GLU A 349 1.84 7.23 4.99
N THR A 350 2.49 6.24 5.58
CA THR A 350 2.67 5.00 4.85
C THR A 350 1.30 4.36 4.56
N ALA A 351 1.24 3.50 3.56
CA ALA A 351 0.03 2.74 3.26
C ALA A 351 -0.52 1.95 4.47
N PHE A 352 0.31 1.76 5.51
CA PHE A 352 -0.02 0.97 6.70
C PHE A 352 -0.43 1.77 7.92
N THR A 353 -0.46 3.10 7.86
CA THR A 353 -1.02 3.86 8.97
C THR A 353 -2.48 3.45 9.20
N VAL A 354 -2.83 3.35 10.47
CA VAL A 354 -4.17 2.98 10.94
C VAL A 354 -4.89 4.19 11.50
N GLY A 355 -6.18 4.07 11.74
CA GLY A 355 -6.98 5.15 12.32
C GLY A 355 -6.46 5.61 13.68
N HIS A 356 -6.77 6.85 14.00
CA HIS A 356 -6.45 7.47 15.28
C HIS A 356 -7.71 7.89 16.01
N ASP A 357 -7.68 7.76 17.33
CA ASP A 357 -8.67 8.39 18.18
C ASP A 357 -8.43 9.89 18.18
N LEU A 358 -9.44 10.63 17.77
CA LEU A 358 -9.37 12.08 17.67
C LEU A 358 -9.87 12.75 18.96
N PRO A 359 -9.30 13.90 19.34
CA PRO A 359 -9.89 14.71 20.40
C PRO A 359 -11.36 15.03 20.07
N PRO A 360 -12.26 15.01 21.07
CA PRO A 360 -13.68 15.33 20.84
C PRO A 360 -13.86 16.67 20.11
N GLY A 361 -14.68 16.67 19.07
CA GLY A 361 -14.96 17.87 18.27
C GLY A 361 -13.88 18.22 17.22
N THR A 362 -12.93 17.32 16.95
CA THR A 362 -11.95 17.48 15.86
C THR A 362 -12.62 17.27 14.50
N VAL A 363 -13.51 16.29 14.39
CA VAL A 363 -14.29 16.01 13.18
C VAL A 363 -15.77 16.22 13.48
N PRO A 364 -16.50 17.01 12.67
CA PRO A 364 -17.92 17.32 12.90
C PRO A 364 -18.87 16.12 12.82
N THR A 365 -18.41 15.02 12.25
CA THR A 365 -19.19 13.77 12.12
C THR A 365 -19.51 13.10 13.45
N GLY A 366 -18.89 13.55 14.56
CA GLY A 366 -18.99 12.91 15.87
C GLY A 366 -18.24 11.58 15.97
N ALA A 367 -17.50 11.20 14.94
CA ALA A 367 -16.61 10.05 14.99
C ALA A 367 -15.40 10.38 15.88
N ASN A 368 -15.18 9.54 16.90
CA ASN A 368 -13.98 9.64 17.73
C ASN A 368 -12.77 8.93 17.10
N HIS A 369 -12.95 8.32 15.96
CA HIS A 369 -11.96 7.52 15.26
C HIS A 369 -12.04 7.76 13.75
N ASP A 370 -10.90 8.10 13.15
CA ASP A 370 -10.82 8.38 11.71
C ASP A 370 -9.68 7.57 11.08
N PRO A 371 -9.98 6.62 10.17
CA PRO A 371 -8.96 5.85 9.45
C PRO A 371 -8.09 6.69 8.53
N ASP A 372 -8.53 7.88 8.15
CA ASP A 372 -7.84 8.76 7.20
C ASP A 372 -6.97 9.82 7.89
N TYR A 373 -7.21 10.10 9.17
CA TYR A 373 -6.48 11.15 9.88
C TYR A 373 -4.97 10.89 9.93
N ARG A 374 -4.20 11.92 9.61
CA ARG A 374 -2.73 11.93 9.73
C ARG A 374 -2.24 13.29 10.20
N ALA A 375 -1.52 13.31 11.30
CA ALA A 375 -0.77 14.50 11.68
C ALA A 375 0.37 14.74 10.68
N TRP A 376 0.56 15.97 10.22
CA TRP A 376 1.56 16.33 9.21
C TRP A 376 1.31 15.63 7.84
N GLY A 377 0.04 15.38 7.54
CA GLY A 377 -0.40 14.86 6.26
C GLY A 377 0.01 15.77 5.09
N ALA A 378 -0.25 15.34 3.87
CA ALA A 378 -0.03 16.08 2.63
C ALA A 378 1.44 16.30 2.22
N CYS A 379 2.36 16.67 3.10
CA CYS A 379 3.77 16.99 2.74
C CYS A 379 4.70 15.78 2.72
N PHE A 380 5.61 15.75 1.74
CA PHE A 380 6.75 14.82 1.71
C PHE A 380 7.98 15.53 2.27
N TRP A 381 8.08 15.70 3.58
CA TRP A 381 9.21 16.32 4.24
C TRP A 381 10.52 15.58 3.91
N ASN A 382 11.38 16.16 3.06
CA ASN A 382 12.63 15.51 2.65
C ASN A 382 13.51 15.13 3.83
N GLN A 383 13.56 15.98 4.86
CA GLN A 383 14.37 15.75 6.05
C GLN A 383 14.03 14.40 6.72
N ASP A 384 12.76 14.03 6.77
CA ASP A 384 12.28 12.84 7.43
C ASP A 384 12.12 11.68 6.45
N THR A 385 11.56 11.92 5.26
CA THR A 385 11.33 10.92 4.23
C THR A 385 12.62 10.24 3.78
N ARG A 386 13.72 10.98 3.60
CA ARG A 386 15.02 10.42 3.17
C ARG A 386 15.53 9.28 4.06
N LEU A 387 15.19 9.30 5.35
CA LEU A 387 15.66 8.28 6.30
C LEU A 387 15.12 6.89 5.97
N ILE A 388 13.92 6.81 5.39
CA ILE A 388 13.32 5.56 4.92
C ILE A 388 14.10 4.98 3.74
N TYR A 389 14.67 5.85 2.89
CA TYR A 389 15.31 5.47 1.63
C TYR A 389 16.80 5.14 1.75
N TYR A 390 17.50 5.64 2.76
CA TYR A 390 18.94 5.34 2.94
C TYR A 390 19.26 3.84 3.03
N PRO A 391 18.51 3.01 3.77
CA PRO A 391 18.78 1.58 3.83
C PRO A 391 18.63 0.85 2.49
N LEU A 392 17.80 1.37 1.56
CA LEU A 392 17.59 0.77 0.24
C LEU A 392 18.84 0.80 -0.63
N ILE A 393 19.66 1.86 -0.49
CA ILE A 393 20.91 2.02 -1.22
C ILE A 393 21.87 0.89 -0.88
N THR A 394 22.03 0.59 0.42
CA THR A 394 22.93 -0.47 0.90
C THR A 394 22.36 -1.87 0.68
N ALA A 395 21.04 -2.00 0.58
CA ALA A 395 20.37 -3.27 0.30
C ALA A 395 20.33 -3.62 -1.20
N GLY A 396 20.68 -2.67 -2.09
CA GLY A 396 20.56 -2.85 -3.54
C GLY A 396 19.11 -2.84 -4.05
N ASP A 397 18.18 -2.29 -3.26
CA ASP A 397 16.76 -2.19 -3.59
C ASP A 397 16.49 -0.88 -4.38
N TYR A 398 17.21 -0.68 -5.48
CA TYR A 398 17.22 0.58 -6.24
C TYR A 398 15.91 0.89 -6.94
N ASP A 399 15.16 -0.15 -7.32
CA ASP A 399 13.81 -0.05 -7.89
C ASP A 399 12.82 0.63 -6.93
N LEU A 400 13.05 0.53 -5.63
CA LEU A 400 12.23 1.21 -4.61
C LEU A 400 12.60 2.69 -4.42
N LEU A 401 13.71 3.16 -4.98
CA LEU A 401 14.12 4.57 -4.93
C LEU A 401 13.47 5.41 -6.04
N GLU A 402 13.05 4.78 -7.14
CA GLU A 402 12.54 5.48 -8.33
C GLU A 402 11.38 6.43 -8.01
N PRO A 403 10.31 6.03 -7.27
CA PRO A 403 9.20 6.94 -7.00
C PRO A 403 9.61 8.20 -6.23
N TRP A 404 10.61 8.10 -5.34
CA TRP A 404 11.12 9.23 -4.59
C TRP A 404 11.91 10.20 -5.45
N PHE A 405 12.75 9.70 -6.36
CA PHE A 405 13.49 10.57 -7.29
C PHE A 405 12.58 11.18 -8.35
N ASP A 406 11.64 10.42 -8.87
CA ASP A 406 10.71 10.89 -9.90
C ASP A 406 9.86 12.03 -9.37
N MET A 407 9.37 11.95 -8.12
CA MET A 407 8.64 13.05 -7.49
C MET A 407 9.42 14.36 -7.52
N TYR A 408 10.72 14.35 -7.17
CA TYR A 408 11.53 15.58 -7.20
C TYR A 408 11.89 16.03 -8.61
N LEU A 409 12.09 15.09 -9.53
CA LEU A 409 12.39 15.41 -10.92
C LEU A 409 11.18 16.04 -11.62
N GLU A 410 9.98 15.55 -11.30
CA GLU A 410 8.72 16.10 -11.82
C GLU A 410 8.40 17.48 -11.23
N ALA A 411 8.74 17.72 -9.96
CA ALA A 411 8.57 19.03 -9.33
C ALA A 411 9.58 20.09 -9.83
N LEU A 412 10.72 19.69 -10.38
CA LEU A 412 11.82 20.58 -10.73
C LEU A 412 11.47 21.71 -11.75
N PRO A 413 10.59 21.51 -12.75
CA PRO A 413 10.14 22.61 -13.62
C PRO A 413 9.41 23.70 -12.86
N LEU A 414 8.45 23.35 -12.00
CA LEU A 414 7.69 24.30 -11.17
C LEU A 414 8.63 25.09 -10.25
N GLU A 415 9.56 24.41 -9.58
CA GLU A 415 10.58 25.04 -8.72
C GLU A 415 11.44 26.06 -9.45
N LYS A 416 11.72 25.85 -10.74
CA LYS A 416 12.46 26.82 -11.56
C LYS A 416 11.63 28.03 -11.89
N ASP A 417 10.38 27.81 -12.30
CA ASP A 417 9.46 28.87 -12.66
C ASP A 417 9.10 29.73 -11.45
N GLU A 418 8.93 29.11 -10.28
CA GLU A 418 8.77 29.78 -8.99
C GLU A 418 10.00 30.66 -8.65
N ALA A 419 11.21 30.14 -8.80
CA ALA A 419 12.43 30.89 -8.53
C ALA A 419 12.60 32.11 -9.43
N ASP A 420 12.06 32.06 -10.65
CA ASP A 420 12.10 33.17 -11.60
C ASP A 420 11.07 34.27 -11.26
N ILE A 421 9.94 33.91 -10.62
CA ILE A 421 8.89 34.85 -10.15
C ILE A 421 9.25 35.46 -8.80
N ALA A 422 9.74 34.65 -7.88
CA ALA A 422 10.05 35.07 -6.52
C ALA A 422 11.47 35.61 -6.41
N HIS A 423 11.61 36.92 -6.24
CA HIS A 423 12.84 37.55 -5.76
C HIS A 423 13.19 37.17 -4.30
N TYR A 424 12.57 36.13 -3.75
CA TYR A 424 12.79 35.64 -2.39
C TYR A 424 13.22 34.19 -2.37
N PRO A 425 14.36 33.85 -1.71
CA PRO A 425 14.75 32.49 -1.44
C PRO A 425 13.89 31.92 -0.32
N ARG A 426 12.62 31.62 -0.56
CA ARG A 426 11.77 30.94 0.42
C ARG A 426 11.52 29.49 0.03
N LEU A 427 12.34 28.67 0.66
CA LEU A 427 11.94 27.41 1.27
C LEU A 427 11.11 26.46 0.41
N VAL A 428 11.63 26.06 -0.72
CA VAL A 428 11.25 24.79 -1.24
C VAL A 428 12.53 24.07 -1.62
N PHE A 429 12.84 23.00 -0.93
CA PHE A 429 13.85 22.00 -1.25
C PHE A 429 15.17 22.52 -1.86
N HIS A 430 16.07 23.06 -1.05
CA HIS A 430 17.48 23.21 -1.43
C HIS A 430 18.09 21.83 -1.78
N PHE A 431 17.66 21.27 -2.90
CA PHE A 431 18.40 20.23 -3.56
C PHE A 431 19.42 20.87 -4.49
N ASN A 432 20.67 20.79 -4.09
CA ASN A 432 21.76 21.18 -4.96
C ASN A 432 21.66 20.37 -6.27
N ARG A 433 21.35 21.04 -7.40
CA ARG A 433 21.26 20.47 -8.76
C ARG A 433 22.37 19.47 -9.10
N ARG A 434 23.56 19.67 -8.53
CA ARG A 434 24.72 18.77 -8.72
C ARG A 434 24.56 17.43 -8.02
N SER A 435 23.79 17.37 -6.93
CA SER A 435 23.57 16.13 -6.17
C SER A 435 22.55 15.23 -6.84
N LEU A 436 21.44 15.75 -7.38
CA LEU A 436 20.43 14.97 -8.11
C LEU A 436 20.96 14.42 -9.44
N GLY A 437 21.65 15.25 -10.22
CA GLY A 437 22.27 14.81 -11.48
C GLY A 437 23.35 13.75 -11.27
N ARG A 438 24.14 13.86 -10.19
CA ARG A 438 25.14 12.83 -9.83
C ARG A 438 24.50 11.53 -9.34
N LEU A 439 23.40 11.62 -8.60
CA LEU A 439 22.72 10.45 -8.07
C LEU A 439 22.03 9.65 -9.20
N ARG A 440 21.39 10.34 -10.16
CA ARG A 440 20.82 9.69 -11.35
C ARG A 440 21.91 9.06 -12.23
N LEU A 441 23.03 9.74 -12.43
CA LEU A 441 24.18 9.17 -13.13
C LEU A 441 24.77 7.96 -12.42
N LEU A 442 24.75 7.93 -11.09
CA LEU A 442 25.22 6.79 -10.29
C LEU A 442 24.28 5.60 -10.43
N ILE A 443 22.95 5.82 -10.36
CA ILE A 443 21.93 4.78 -10.56
C ILE A 443 22.00 4.23 -11.99
N ASP A 444 22.11 5.09 -12.99
CA ASP A 444 22.28 4.69 -14.39
C ASP A 444 23.60 3.96 -14.64
N ALA A 445 24.65 4.26 -13.89
CA ALA A 445 25.94 3.58 -13.97
C ALA A 445 25.91 2.21 -13.30
N VAL A 446 25.24 2.09 -12.14
CA VAL A 446 25.02 0.83 -11.43
C VAL A 446 24.12 -0.09 -12.25
N ASN A 447 23.01 0.41 -12.78
CA ASN A 447 22.09 -0.37 -13.63
C ASN A 447 22.73 -0.82 -14.95
N ARG A 448 23.77 -0.12 -15.44
CA ARG A 448 24.53 -0.51 -16.63
C ARG A 448 25.75 -1.38 -16.31
N GLY A 449 25.96 -1.79 -15.07
CA GLY A 449 27.07 -2.63 -14.65
C GLY A 449 28.46 -1.99 -14.83
N SER A 450 28.54 -0.64 -14.87
CA SER A 450 29.75 0.12 -15.13
C SER A 450 30.49 0.60 -13.87
N VAL A 451 30.04 0.17 -12.68
CA VAL A 451 30.75 0.42 -11.42
C VAL A 451 31.27 -0.91 -10.91
N GLU A 452 32.56 -1.15 -11.06
CA GLU A 452 33.22 -2.22 -10.33
C GLU A 452 33.24 -1.87 -8.83
N PRO A 453 32.95 -2.82 -7.94
CA PRO A 453 33.06 -2.58 -6.51
C PRO A 453 34.56 -2.40 -6.15
N ASN A 454 34.90 -1.24 -5.64
CA ASN A 454 36.17 -1.03 -4.95
C ASN A 454 36.13 -1.62 -3.55
#